data_44148bff9d212ce2acb17f577368ff1e
#
_entry.id   44148bff9d212ce2acb17f577368ff1e
#
_cell.length_a   1.000
_cell.length_b   1.000
_cell.length_c   1.000
_cell.angle_alpha   90.00
_cell.angle_beta   90.00
_cell.angle_gamma   90.00
#
_symmetry.space_group_name_H-M   'P 1'
#
loop_
_entity.id
_entity.type
_entity.pdbx_description
1 polymer ?
#
loop_
_entity_poly.entity_id
_entity_poly.type
_entity_poly.pdbx_seq_one_letter_code
_entity_poly.pdbx_strand_id
1 'polypeptide(L)'
;MVKFKDKNEALEKLYSLLDVEKIDDETIILAISEDGVFYAREIAKKVGFIEADFLFSEPIISPQNKECILGCVSETKDIVLIEELIEAFDISKDYIYSEAKRLFDEKIISYIYEYRYGDSIVDLKDKRVILVDEGANTGLTLEVCIKSCINQGAREVDVAIPIVPASLAKEIKKLSDHCYFVYEIENFVETNFYFEDRKDKYEL
;
A
#
# COMPACT_ATOMS: atom_id res chain seq x y z
N MET A 1 -0.81 -21.75 14.17
CA MET A 1 -1.28 -20.46 13.62
C MET A 1 -0.06 -19.59 13.36
N VAL A 2 0.05 -19.01 12.16
CA VAL A 2 1.20 -18.15 11.82
C VAL A 2 1.00 -16.82 12.54
N LYS A 3 2.04 -16.34 13.24
CA LYS A 3 2.07 -15.02 13.87
C LYS A 3 3.51 -14.51 13.89
N PHE A 4 3.65 -13.19 13.84
CA PHE A 4 4.89 -12.51 14.16
C PHE A 4 4.86 -12.12 15.66
N LYS A 5 5.99 -12.21 16.30
CA LYS A 5 6.15 -11.74 17.67
C LYS A 5 5.88 -10.22 17.74
N ASP A 6 6.48 -9.49 16.81
CA ASP A 6 6.38 -8.04 16.65
C ASP A 6 6.74 -7.64 15.21
N LYS A 7 6.66 -6.33 14.92
CA LYS A 7 7.02 -5.76 13.63
C LYS A 7 8.49 -5.93 13.25
N ASN A 8 9.40 -6.09 14.22
CA ASN A 8 10.82 -6.30 13.92
C ASN A 8 11.06 -7.71 13.39
N GLU A 9 10.42 -8.74 13.95
CA GLU A 9 10.48 -10.09 13.41
C GLU A 9 9.90 -10.13 11.98
N ALA A 10 8.77 -9.44 11.75
CA ALA A 10 8.17 -9.34 10.43
C ALA A 10 9.12 -8.67 9.44
N LEU A 11 9.77 -7.57 9.84
CA LEU A 11 10.77 -6.86 9.05
C LEU A 11 11.97 -7.76 8.69
N GLU A 12 12.57 -8.45 9.67
CA GLU A 12 13.74 -9.29 9.40
C GLU A 12 13.42 -10.42 8.40
N LYS A 13 12.25 -11.03 8.56
CA LYS A 13 11.78 -12.05 7.62
C LYS A 13 11.52 -11.45 6.23
N LEU A 14 10.86 -10.28 6.16
CA LEU A 14 10.61 -9.61 4.89
C LEU A 14 11.92 -9.22 4.19
N TYR A 15 12.83 -8.61 4.92
CA TYR A 15 14.13 -8.20 4.39
C TYR A 15 14.93 -9.39 3.83
N SER A 16 14.85 -10.56 4.48
CA SER A 16 15.52 -11.77 4.01
C SER A 16 15.00 -12.32 2.67
N LEU A 17 13.79 -11.90 2.25
CA LEU A 17 13.20 -12.29 0.97
C LEU A 17 13.59 -11.33 -0.16
N LEU A 18 13.94 -10.07 0.18
CA LEU A 18 14.27 -9.06 -0.82
C LEU A 18 15.52 -9.44 -1.60
N ASP A 19 15.49 -9.24 -2.91
CA ASP A 19 16.68 -9.34 -3.77
C ASP A 19 17.53 -8.06 -3.62
N VAL A 20 18.25 -8.01 -2.48
CA VAL A 20 19.02 -6.83 -2.07
C VAL A 20 20.12 -6.48 -3.07
N GLU A 21 20.65 -7.47 -3.80
CA GLU A 21 21.70 -7.24 -4.82
C GLU A 21 21.20 -6.41 -6.01
N LYS A 22 19.88 -6.38 -6.23
CA LYS A 22 19.25 -5.57 -7.28
C LYS A 22 18.81 -4.18 -6.80
N ILE A 23 18.99 -3.87 -5.53
CA ILE A 23 18.66 -2.55 -4.98
C ILE A 23 19.87 -1.62 -5.18
N ASP A 24 19.68 -0.59 -5.99
CA ASP A 24 20.70 0.37 -6.41
C ASP A 24 20.21 1.82 -6.31
N ASP A 25 21.00 2.79 -6.75
CA ASP A 25 20.66 4.22 -6.73
C ASP A 25 19.44 4.59 -7.61
N GLU A 26 18.99 3.67 -8.49
CA GLU A 26 17.81 3.83 -9.32
C GLU A 26 16.58 3.16 -8.67
N THR A 27 16.70 2.69 -7.43
CA THR A 27 15.60 2.07 -6.66
C THR A 27 15.00 3.06 -5.69
N ILE A 28 13.66 3.13 -5.67
CA ILE A 28 12.88 3.97 -4.77
C ILE A 28 12.04 3.09 -3.86
N ILE A 29 12.09 3.33 -2.56
CA ILE A 29 11.29 2.62 -1.56
C ILE A 29 10.16 3.54 -1.11
N LEU A 30 8.91 3.12 -1.33
CA LEU A 30 7.72 3.88 -1.00
C LEU A 30 6.87 3.17 0.06
N ALA A 31 6.63 3.84 1.18
CA ALA A 31 5.55 3.44 2.09
C ALA A 31 4.19 3.82 1.49
N ILE A 32 3.20 2.94 1.59
CA ILE A 32 1.85 3.18 1.06
C ILE A 32 0.78 3.31 2.16
N SER A 33 1.20 3.20 3.43
CA SER A 33 0.38 3.41 4.62
C SER A 33 1.22 3.91 5.78
N GLU A 34 0.59 4.41 6.84
CA GLU A 34 1.29 4.78 8.08
C GLU A 34 2.02 3.58 8.71
N ASP A 35 1.39 2.40 8.71
CA ASP A 35 1.98 1.18 9.23
C ASP A 35 3.17 0.70 8.38
N GLY A 36 3.16 0.98 7.07
CA GLY A 36 4.24 0.69 6.13
C GLY A 36 5.51 1.52 6.34
N VAL A 37 5.39 2.71 6.97
CA VAL A 37 6.53 3.64 7.18
C VAL A 37 7.70 3.00 7.90
N PHE A 38 7.39 2.26 8.96
CA PHE A 38 8.43 1.57 9.75
C PHE A 38 9.24 0.64 8.85
N TYR A 39 8.56 -0.20 8.07
CA TYR A 39 9.22 -1.17 7.19
C TYR A 39 10.02 -0.47 6.09
N ALA A 40 9.44 0.52 5.42
CA ALA A 40 10.11 1.24 4.35
C ALA A 40 11.38 1.94 4.83
N ARG A 41 11.33 2.64 5.98
CA ARG A 41 12.49 3.31 6.58
C ARG A 41 13.59 2.34 7.01
N GLU A 42 13.23 1.24 7.66
CA GLU A 42 14.22 0.27 8.12
C GLU A 42 14.84 -0.50 6.96
N ILE A 43 14.07 -0.82 5.89
CA ILE A 43 14.61 -1.39 4.65
C ILE A 43 15.59 -0.39 4.02
N ALA A 44 15.20 0.89 3.86
CA ALA A 44 16.06 1.93 3.29
C ALA A 44 17.40 2.06 4.05
N LYS A 45 17.36 2.08 5.39
CA LYS A 45 18.58 2.08 6.22
C LYS A 45 19.46 0.85 6.00
N LYS A 46 18.87 -0.35 5.93
CA LYS A 46 19.61 -1.61 5.75
C LYS A 46 20.31 -1.68 4.40
N VAL A 47 19.72 -1.09 3.34
CA VAL A 47 20.33 -1.03 2.00
C VAL A 47 21.24 0.19 1.81
N GLY A 48 21.33 1.08 2.80
CA GLY A 48 22.22 2.24 2.77
C GLY A 48 21.63 3.49 2.14
N PHE A 49 20.32 3.54 1.94
CA PHE A 49 19.60 4.75 1.51
C PHE A 49 19.36 5.68 2.70
N ILE A 50 19.27 6.99 2.42
CA ILE A 50 19.06 7.97 3.48
C ILE A 50 17.61 7.99 3.92
N GLU A 51 16.66 7.92 2.98
CA GLU A 51 15.23 8.03 3.25
C GLU A 51 14.38 7.12 2.34
N ALA A 52 13.20 6.74 2.85
CA ALA A 52 12.10 6.21 2.07
C ALA A 52 11.06 7.33 1.92
N ASP A 53 10.35 7.37 0.80
CA ASP A 53 9.28 8.32 0.55
C ASP A 53 7.90 7.65 0.72
N PHE A 54 6.85 8.42 0.54
CA PHE A 54 5.45 7.99 0.65
C PHE A 54 4.72 8.12 -0.67
N LEU A 55 3.80 7.21 -0.91
CA LEU A 55 2.77 7.35 -1.94
C LEU A 55 1.40 7.37 -1.25
N PHE A 56 0.80 8.56 -1.16
CA PHE A 56 -0.45 8.77 -0.45
C PHE A 56 -1.66 8.31 -1.26
N SER A 57 -2.62 7.72 -0.56
CA SER A 57 -3.90 7.34 -1.14
C SER A 57 -5.02 7.40 -0.10
N GLU A 58 -6.28 7.53 -0.56
CA GLU A 58 -7.46 7.58 0.29
C GLU A 58 -8.58 6.68 -0.26
N PRO A 59 -9.28 5.94 0.61
CA PRO A 59 -10.40 5.10 0.19
C PRO A 59 -11.63 5.94 -0.16
N ILE A 60 -12.28 5.59 -1.27
CA ILE A 60 -13.58 6.15 -1.69
C ILE A 60 -14.66 5.31 -1.01
N ILE A 61 -15.41 5.93 -0.11
CA ILE A 61 -16.42 5.25 0.73
C ILE A 61 -17.81 5.44 0.15
N SER A 62 -18.67 4.41 0.29
CA SER A 62 -20.06 4.48 -0.14
C SER A 62 -20.86 5.53 0.67
N PRO A 63 -21.68 6.37 0.03
CA PRO A 63 -22.54 7.31 0.75
C PRO A 63 -23.65 6.61 1.54
N GLN A 64 -23.97 5.36 1.18
CA GLN A 64 -25.02 4.56 1.81
C GLN A 64 -24.52 3.73 2.97
N ASN A 65 -23.22 3.36 2.97
CA ASN A 65 -22.60 2.55 4.02
C ASN A 65 -21.14 2.95 4.20
N LYS A 66 -20.82 3.54 5.34
CA LYS A 66 -19.48 4.03 5.68
C LYS A 66 -18.42 2.90 5.83
N GLU A 67 -18.83 1.67 5.98
CA GLU A 67 -17.93 0.52 6.05
C GLU A 67 -17.63 -0.07 4.66
N CYS A 68 -18.37 0.36 3.63
CA CYS A 68 -18.21 -0.14 2.27
C CYS A 68 -17.26 0.77 1.48
N ILE A 69 -16.09 0.25 1.14
CA ILE A 69 -15.10 0.90 0.30
C ILE A 69 -15.40 0.57 -1.16
N LEU A 70 -15.62 1.58 -1.99
CA LEU A 70 -15.92 1.48 -3.41
C LEU A 70 -14.69 1.52 -4.30
N GLY A 71 -13.58 2.04 -3.77
CA GLY A 71 -12.34 2.21 -4.51
C GLY A 71 -11.31 3.00 -3.70
N CYS A 72 -10.27 3.44 -4.37
CA CYS A 72 -9.19 4.22 -3.78
C CYS A 72 -8.68 5.25 -4.79
N VAL A 73 -8.30 6.44 -4.32
CA VAL A 73 -7.64 7.49 -5.10
C VAL A 73 -6.25 7.76 -4.55
N SER A 74 -5.26 7.93 -5.44
CA SER A 74 -3.87 8.26 -5.07
C SER A 74 -3.55 9.75 -5.23
N GLU A 75 -2.39 10.16 -4.74
CA GLU A 75 -1.86 11.51 -4.94
C GLU A 75 -1.53 11.85 -6.40
N THR A 76 -1.34 10.86 -7.25
CA THR A 76 -1.19 11.05 -8.71
C THR A 76 -2.53 11.14 -9.42
N LYS A 77 -3.65 11.13 -8.66
CA LYS A 77 -5.04 11.16 -9.12
C LYS A 77 -5.47 9.89 -9.89
N ASP A 78 -4.71 8.82 -9.75
CA ASP A 78 -5.17 7.52 -10.22
C ASP A 78 -6.28 6.99 -9.31
N ILE A 79 -7.23 6.30 -9.90
CA ILE A 79 -8.38 5.72 -9.22
C ILE A 79 -8.49 4.24 -9.57
N VAL A 80 -8.72 3.41 -8.56
CA VAL A 80 -9.10 2.00 -8.68
C VAL A 80 -10.47 1.83 -8.04
N LEU A 81 -11.36 1.08 -8.68
CA LEU A 81 -12.76 0.93 -8.30
C LEU A 81 -13.17 -0.55 -8.22
N ILE A 82 -14.10 -0.85 -7.33
CA ILE A 82 -14.81 -2.14 -7.27
C ILE A 82 -16.13 -1.96 -8.02
N GLU A 83 -16.11 -2.20 -9.32
CA GLU A 83 -17.24 -1.95 -10.21
C GLU A 83 -18.50 -2.74 -9.77
N GLU A 84 -18.35 -3.97 -9.26
CA GLU A 84 -19.45 -4.79 -8.78
C GLU A 84 -20.20 -4.15 -7.60
N LEU A 85 -19.49 -3.46 -6.70
CA LEU A 85 -20.11 -2.74 -5.59
C LEU A 85 -20.78 -1.45 -6.06
N ILE A 86 -20.17 -0.74 -7.01
CA ILE A 86 -20.72 0.48 -7.58
C ILE A 86 -22.05 0.17 -8.27
N GLU A 87 -22.10 -0.90 -9.06
CA GLU A 87 -23.31 -1.36 -9.73
C GLU A 87 -24.37 -1.85 -8.71
N ALA A 88 -23.95 -2.67 -7.73
CA ALA A 88 -24.86 -3.23 -6.74
C ALA A 88 -25.55 -2.18 -5.86
N PHE A 89 -24.86 -1.07 -5.58
CA PHE A 89 -25.39 0.05 -4.77
C PHE A 89 -25.95 1.19 -5.62
N ASP A 90 -26.01 1.05 -6.96
CA ASP A 90 -26.47 2.08 -7.90
C ASP A 90 -25.78 3.44 -7.66
N ILE A 91 -24.44 3.41 -7.49
CA ILE A 91 -23.64 4.60 -7.26
C ILE A 91 -23.31 5.28 -8.58
N SER A 92 -23.61 6.55 -8.69
CA SER A 92 -23.29 7.31 -9.90
C SER A 92 -21.80 7.56 -10.07
N LYS A 93 -21.31 7.57 -11.32
CA LYS A 93 -19.92 7.94 -11.61
C LYS A 93 -19.59 9.36 -11.17
N ASP A 94 -20.56 10.28 -11.26
CA ASP A 94 -20.39 11.67 -10.82
C ASP A 94 -20.08 11.73 -9.32
N TYR A 95 -20.74 10.90 -8.49
CA TYR A 95 -20.40 10.78 -7.08
C TYR A 95 -18.96 10.32 -6.88
N ILE A 96 -18.57 9.24 -7.55
CA ILE A 96 -17.22 8.66 -7.42
C ILE A 96 -16.14 9.70 -7.73
N TYR A 97 -16.24 10.37 -8.88
CA TYR A 97 -15.23 11.37 -9.27
C TYR A 97 -15.26 12.62 -8.39
N SER A 98 -16.43 13.05 -7.95
CA SER A 98 -16.56 14.18 -7.01
C SER A 98 -15.95 13.86 -5.65
N GLU A 99 -16.17 12.65 -5.15
CA GLU A 99 -15.61 12.19 -3.88
C GLU A 99 -14.09 11.97 -3.97
N ALA A 100 -13.59 11.37 -5.05
CA ALA A 100 -12.16 11.23 -5.31
C ALA A 100 -11.46 12.61 -5.34
N LYS A 101 -12.08 13.59 -6.01
CA LYS A 101 -11.58 14.98 -6.02
C LYS A 101 -11.59 15.59 -4.63
N ARG A 102 -12.67 15.43 -3.87
CA ARG A 102 -12.77 15.94 -2.49
C ARG A 102 -11.69 15.33 -1.59
N LEU A 103 -11.50 14.01 -1.65
CA LEU A 103 -10.46 13.30 -0.89
C LEU A 103 -9.06 13.78 -1.25
N PHE A 104 -8.81 14.00 -2.54
CA PHE A 104 -7.55 14.58 -2.98
C PHE A 104 -7.34 15.99 -2.39
N ASP A 105 -8.30 16.88 -2.56
CA ASP A 105 -8.19 18.30 -2.16
C ASP A 105 -8.13 18.47 -0.63
N GLU A 106 -8.88 17.66 0.14
CA GLU A 106 -9.00 17.82 1.60
C GLU A 106 -8.04 16.96 2.42
N LYS A 107 -7.69 15.76 1.90
CA LYS A 107 -6.89 14.77 2.64
C LYS A 107 -5.49 14.62 2.06
N ILE A 108 -5.39 14.21 0.81
CA ILE A 108 -4.09 13.88 0.21
C ILE A 108 -3.20 15.13 0.17
N ILE A 109 -3.74 16.29 -0.20
CA ILE A 109 -2.99 17.55 -0.15
C ILE A 109 -2.48 17.84 1.26
N SER A 110 -3.28 17.59 2.31
CA SER A 110 -2.82 17.81 3.68
C SER A 110 -1.64 16.89 4.05
N TYR A 111 -1.65 15.62 3.64
CA TYR A 111 -0.53 14.70 3.84
C TYR A 111 0.73 15.15 3.07
N ILE A 112 0.58 15.60 1.82
CA ILE A 112 1.71 16.13 1.04
C ILE A 112 2.36 17.32 1.77
N TYR A 113 1.57 18.23 2.35
CA TYR A 113 2.11 19.34 3.14
C TYR A 113 2.74 18.89 4.45
N GLU A 114 2.13 17.95 5.17
CA GLU A 114 2.60 17.44 6.46
C GLU A 114 3.93 16.69 6.33
N TYR A 115 4.05 15.82 5.34
CA TYR A 115 5.18 14.90 5.22
C TYR A 115 6.25 15.39 4.23
N ARG A 116 5.88 16.18 3.22
CA ARG A 116 6.79 16.66 2.16
C ARG A 116 6.77 18.18 1.95
N TYR A 117 6.17 18.93 2.87
CA TYR A 117 6.13 20.41 2.82
C TYR A 117 5.54 20.99 1.52
N GLY A 118 4.71 20.22 0.82
CA GLY A 118 4.08 20.59 -0.43
C GLY A 118 4.81 20.09 -1.69
N ASP A 119 5.94 19.41 -1.55
CA ASP A 119 6.67 18.84 -2.68
C ASP A 119 5.93 17.63 -3.27
N SER A 120 6.04 17.46 -4.58
CA SER A 120 5.54 16.28 -5.28
C SER A 120 6.29 15.02 -4.85
N ILE A 121 5.71 13.85 -5.12
CA ILE A 121 6.43 12.58 -5.02
C ILE A 121 7.71 12.63 -5.88
N VAL A 122 8.73 11.93 -5.43
CA VAL A 122 9.99 11.76 -6.18
C VAL A 122 9.73 11.24 -7.59
N ASP A 123 10.57 11.65 -8.55
CA ASP A 123 10.43 11.19 -9.94
C ASP A 123 10.62 9.67 -10.04
N LEU A 124 9.56 8.97 -10.45
CA LEU A 124 9.52 7.52 -10.60
C LEU A 124 9.91 7.03 -12.00
N LYS A 125 10.07 7.96 -12.95
CA LYS A 125 10.34 7.60 -14.34
C LYS A 125 11.63 6.80 -14.48
N ASP A 126 11.55 5.67 -15.18
CA ASP A 126 12.64 4.73 -15.44
C ASP A 126 13.28 4.13 -14.17
N LYS A 127 12.64 4.31 -12.98
CA LYS A 127 13.11 3.77 -11.70
C LYS A 127 12.48 2.40 -11.38
N ARG A 128 13.17 1.63 -10.55
CA ARG A 128 12.59 0.50 -9.83
C ARG A 128 11.91 1.02 -8.58
N VAL A 129 10.66 0.66 -8.35
CA VAL A 129 9.90 1.07 -7.17
C VAL A 129 9.56 -0.14 -6.32
N ILE A 130 9.84 -0.08 -5.02
CA ILE A 130 9.42 -1.09 -4.05
C ILE A 130 8.35 -0.47 -3.16
N LEU A 131 7.10 -0.91 -3.34
CA LEU A 131 5.97 -0.54 -2.50
C LEU A 131 5.98 -1.37 -1.22
N VAL A 132 5.94 -0.71 -0.07
CA VAL A 132 6.10 -1.35 1.23
C VAL A 132 4.92 -1.04 2.13
N ASP A 133 4.36 -2.08 2.76
CA ASP A 133 3.33 -1.98 3.79
C ASP A 133 3.55 -3.03 4.89
N GLU A 134 2.80 -2.94 5.98
CA GLU A 134 2.77 -3.97 7.03
C GLU A 134 1.90 -5.17 6.63
N GLY A 135 0.84 -4.94 5.90
CA GLY A 135 -0.09 -5.95 5.43
C GLY A 135 -1.17 -5.36 4.56
N ALA A 136 -1.91 -6.20 3.88
CA ALA A 136 -3.02 -5.77 3.04
C ALA A 136 -4.29 -6.55 3.37
N ASN A 137 -5.42 -5.86 3.54
CA ASN A 137 -6.71 -6.48 3.77
C ASN A 137 -7.49 -6.64 2.46
N THR A 138 -7.81 -5.53 1.81
CA THR A 138 -8.59 -5.50 0.55
C THR A 138 -7.75 -5.36 -0.70
N GLY A 139 -6.54 -4.84 -0.59
CA GLY A 139 -5.62 -4.62 -1.70
C GLY A 139 -5.82 -3.34 -2.50
N LEU A 140 -6.89 -2.57 -2.28
CA LEU A 140 -7.18 -1.36 -3.07
C LEU A 140 -6.08 -0.31 -3.00
N THR A 141 -5.48 -0.10 -1.82
CA THR A 141 -4.32 0.78 -1.64
C THR A 141 -3.13 0.31 -2.48
N LEU A 142 -2.84 -1.01 -2.46
CA LEU A 142 -1.79 -1.59 -3.29
C LEU A 142 -2.06 -1.40 -4.78
N GLU A 143 -3.26 -1.72 -5.22
CA GLU A 143 -3.64 -1.64 -6.63
C GLU A 143 -3.54 -0.21 -7.17
N VAL A 144 -4.04 0.79 -6.42
CA VAL A 144 -3.95 2.19 -6.84
C VAL A 144 -2.50 2.67 -6.84
N CYS A 145 -1.67 2.26 -5.87
CA CYS A 145 -0.27 2.63 -5.81
C CYS A 145 0.55 1.96 -6.93
N ILE A 146 0.32 0.68 -7.25
CA ILE A 146 0.93 0.01 -8.41
C ILE A 146 0.58 0.76 -9.69
N LYS A 147 -0.72 1.04 -9.91
CA LYS A 147 -1.21 1.79 -11.06
C LYS A 147 -0.54 3.16 -11.17
N SER A 148 -0.42 3.87 -10.05
CA SER A 148 0.24 5.17 -9.98
C SER A 148 1.70 5.08 -10.42
N CYS A 149 2.46 4.12 -9.90
CA CYS A 149 3.86 3.92 -10.27
C CYS A 149 4.02 3.63 -11.77
N ILE A 150 3.17 2.75 -12.32
CA ILE A 150 3.17 2.43 -13.76
C ILE A 150 2.87 3.69 -14.59
N ASN A 151 1.84 4.47 -14.22
CA ASN A 151 1.45 5.69 -14.92
C ASN A 151 2.50 6.82 -14.81
N GLN A 152 3.29 6.84 -13.73
CA GLN A 152 4.44 7.74 -13.56
C GLN A 152 5.69 7.24 -14.30
N GLY A 153 5.62 6.11 -15.00
CA GLY A 153 6.69 5.58 -15.85
C GLY A 153 7.75 4.79 -15.10
N ALA A 154 7.43 4.23 -13.95
CA ALA A 154 8.33 3.29 -13.27
C ALA A 154 8.72 2.15 -14.20
N ARG A 155 10.03 1.78 -14.18
CA ARG A 155 10.58 0.66 -14.99
C ARG A 155 10.13 -0.70 -14.45
N GLU A 156 10.01 -0.79 -13.13
CA GLU A 156 9.71 -2.02 -12.39
C GLU A 156 8.96 -1.64 -11.11
N VAL A 157 7.92 -2.37 -10.77
CA VAL A 157 7.12 -2.14 -9.55
C VAL A 157 7.05 -3.43 -8.76
N ASP A 158 7.71 -3.45 -7.62
CA ASP A 158 7.76 -4.55 -6.68
C ASP A 158 6.87 -4.26 -5.46
N VAL A 159 6.39 -5.32 -4.82
CA VAL A 159 5.60 -5.24 -3.59
C VAL A 159 6.26 -6.05 -2.48
N ALA A 160 6.49 -5.41 -1.33
CA ALA A 160 7.12 -6.03 -0.16
C ALA A 160 6.23 -5.87 1.08
N ILE A 161 5.55 -6.95 1.49
CA ILE A 161 4.57 -6.97 2.58
C ILE A 161 4.75 -8.23 3.43
N PRO A 162 4.84 -8.12 4.77
CA PRO A 162 4.96 -9.28 5.64
C PRO A 162 3.80 -10.27 5.53
N ILE A 163 2.57 -9.78 5.41
CA ILE A 163 1.40 -10.65 5.46
C ILE A 163 0.29 -10.20 4.51
N VAL A 164 -0.31 -11.15 3.81
CA VAL A 164 -1.35 -10.90 2.81
C VAL A 164 -2.32 -12.06 2.70
N PRO A 165 -3.63 -11.83 2.41
CA PRO A 165 -4.55 -12.89 2.02
C PRO A 165 -4.04 -13.64 0.78
N ALA A 166 -4.11 -14.97 0.75
CA ALA A 166 -3.62 -15.78 -0.38
C ALA A 166 -4.38 -15.48 -1.68
N SER A 167 -5.66 -15.12 -1.60
CA SER A 167 -6.43 -14.66 -2.76
C SER A 167 -5.86 -13.36 -3.33
N LEU A 168 -5.62 -12.36 -2.46
CA LEU A 168 -5.05 -11.08 -2.86
C LEU A 168 -3.62 -11.22 -3.39
N ALA A 169 -2.79 -12.09 -2.78
CA ALA A 169 -1.44 -12.36 -3.26
C ALA A 169 -1.43 -12.79 -4.73
N LYS A 170 -2.40 -13.62 -5.15
CA LYS A 170 -2.55 -14.05 -6.54
C LYS A 170 -2.89 -12.90 -7.51
N GLU A 171 -3.68 -11.93 -7.03
CA GLU A 171 -4.05 -10.75 -7.81
C GLU A 171 -2.85 -9.80 -7.96
N ILE A 172 -2.20 -9.47 -6.85
CA ILE A 172 -1.04 -8.56 -6.83
C ILE A 172 0.12 -9.10 -7.67
N LYS A 173 0.37 -10.42 -7.66
CA LYS A 173 1.38 -11.07 -8.52
C LYS A 173 1.12 -10.93 -10.02
N LYS A 174 -0.08 -10.52 -10.44
CA LYS A 174 -0.39 -10.23 -11.86
C LYS A 174 -0.19 -8.76 -12.20
N LEU A 175 -0.15 -7.89 -11.20
CA LEU A 175 -0.11 -6.44 -11.37
C LEU A 175 1.27 -5.84 -11.15
N SER A 176 2.17 -6.56 -10.46
CA SER A 176 3.52 -6.13 -10.11
C SER A 176 4.57 -7.09 -10.69
N ASP A 177 5.82 -6.62 -10.78
CA ASP A 177 6.93 -7.40 -11.35
C ASP A 177 7.42 -8.47 -10.38
N HIS A 178 7.66 -8.11 -9.10
CA HIS A 178 8.02 -9.05 -8.05
C HIS A 178 7.22 -8.81 -6.77
N CYS A 179 6.96 -9.89 -6.04
CA CYS A 179 6.26 -9.86 -4.76
C CYS A 179 7.07 -10.59 -3.68
N TYR A 180 7.30 -9.89 -2.59
CA TYR A 180 7.99 -10.39 -1.41
C TYR A 180 6.98 -10.48 -0.26
N PHE A 181 6.33 -11.64 -0.10
CA PHE A 181 5.37 -11.91 0.96
C PHE A 181 5.94 -12.94 1.92
N VAL A 182 6.01 -12.62 3.22
CA VAL A 182 6.49 -13.58 4.22
C VAL A 182 5.44 -14.66 4.42
N TYR A 183 4.17 -14.27 4.51
CA TYR A 183 3.06 -15.21 4.65
C TYR A 183 1.88 -14.84 3.76
N GLU A 184 1.43 -15.83 2.97
CA GLU A 184 0.18 -15.81 2.23
C GLU A 184 -0.85 -16.66 2.99
N ILE A 185 -1.94 -16.07 3.47
CA ILE A 185 -2.89 -16.71 4.40
C ILE A 185 -4.23 -17.01 3.72
N GLU A 186 -4.62 -18.28 3.68
CA GLU A 186 -5.88 -18.72 3.07
C GLU A 186 -7.13 -18.21 3.83
N ASN A 187 -7.14 -18.31 5.16
CA ASN A 187 -8.23 -17.83 6.01
C ASN A 187 -7.77 -16.57 6.76
N PHE A 188 -7.55 -15.51 6.01
CA PHE A 188 -7.08 -14.24 6.53
C PHE A 188 -8.19 -13.55 7.35
N VAL A 189 -7.83 -13.01 8.51
CA VAL A 189 -8.74 -12.25 9.38
C VAL A 189 -8.54 -10.75 9.13
N GLU A 190 -7.44 -10.21 9.63
CA GLU A 190 -6.97 -8.83 9.41
C GLU A 190 -5.49 -8.75 9.82
N THR A 191 -4.77 -7.75 9.34
CA THR A 191 -3.32 -7.62 9.55
C THR A 191 -2.92 -7.69 11.03
N ASN A 192 -3.59 -6.92 11.90
CA ASN A 192 -3.26 -6.84 13.33
C ASN A 192 -3.38 -8.18 14.08
N PHE A 193 -4.28 -9.06 13.64
CA PHE A 193 -4.45 -10.38 14.23
C PHE A 193 -3.18 -11.24 14.21
N TYR A 194 -2.28 -10.98 13.28
CA TYR A 194 -1.06 -11.77 13.07
C TYR A 194 0.17 -11.21 13.79
N PHE A 195 -0.01 -10.20 14.64
CA PHE A 195 1.04 -9.65 15.51
C PHE A 195 0.72 -9.92 16.96
N GLU A 196 1.66 -10.55 17.71
CA GLU A 196 1.42 -10.95 19.11
C GLU A 196 1.37 -9.77 20.06
N ASP A 197 2.13 -8.72 19.80
CA ASP A 197 2.20 -7.49 20.60
C ASP A 197 0.94 -6.60 20.47
N ARG A 198 -0.01 -6.96 19.60
CA ARG A 198 -1.27 -6.23 19.36
C ARG A 198 -2.52 -6.94 19.89
N LYS A 199 -2.35 -7.96 20.71
CA LYS A 199 -3.47 -8.80 21.23
C LYS A 199 -4.51 -8.02 22.06
N ASP A 200 -4.11 -6.92 22.70
CA ASP A 200 -4.97 -6.17 23.62
C ASP A 200 -6.18 -5.48 22.95
N LYS A 201 -6.28 -5.50 21.63
CA LYS A 201 -7.44 -4.94 20.90
C LYS A 201 -8.61 -5.92 20.72
N TYR A 202 -8.43 -7.21 21.05
CA TYR A 202 -9.40 -8.28 20.77
C TYR A 202 -9.81 -9.11 22.00
N GLU A 203 -9.32 -8.77 23.19
CA GLU A 203 -9.88 -9.32 24.44
C GLU A 203 -11.10 -8.48 24.85
N LEU A 204 -12.28 -8.96 24.44
CA LEU A 204 -13.59 -8.59 24.99
C LEU A 204 -13.94 -9.52 26.14
#